data_c6a3f25b8d30849521274d5de1b37ab6
#
_entry.id   c6a3f25b8d30849521274d5de1b37ab6
#
_cell.length_a   1.000
_cell.length_b   1.000
_cell.length_c   1.000
_cell.angle_alpha   90.00
_cell.angle_beta   90.00
_cell.angle_gamma   90.00
#
_symmetry.space_group_name_H-M   'P 1'
#
loop_
_entity.id
_entity.type
_entity.pdbx_description
1 polymer ?
#
loop_
_entity_poly.entity_id
_entity_poly.type
_entity_poly.pdbx_seq_one_letter_code
_entity_poly.pdbx_strand_id
1 'polypeptide(L)'
;MRKHNFAFIDIETTGLNLLKNEIIEIGCVLTNPSLEIIEEFEIKIKPEHIEEADPVALKVNHYNEEDWKFAYKYEEALEIFLEKVKNCIMVGHNVAFDAGFLEYSFNKIGKLNTMHYHRLDTISVAWAKLHSVSNIERFSLHEMCTYFNIENKNPHTGLGDARATYELYKKLMEL
;
A
#
# COMPACT_ATOMS: atom_id res chain seq x y z
N MET A 1 -13.85 19.39 -10.95
CA MET A 1 -12.51 19.36 -10.31
C MET A 1 -12.58 18.34 -9.17
N ARG A 2 -11.65 17.38 -9.12
CA ARG A 2 -11.57 16.39 -8.03
C ARG A 2 -11.25 17.14 -6.73
N LYS A 3 -11.95 16.81 -5.64
CA LYS A 3 -11.83 17.53 -4.36
C LYS A 3 -11.02 16.77 -3.31
N HIS A 4 -10.70 15.49 -3.56
CA HIS A 4 -10.05 14.62 -2.57
C HIS A 4 -8.59 14.40 -2.92
N ASN A 5 -7.76 14.40 -1.91
CA ASN A 5 -6.38 13.94 -1.99
C ASN A 5 -6.35 12.45 -2.30
N PHE A 6 -5.22 11.97 -2.80
CA PHE A 6 -4.97 10.55 -3.00
C PHE A 6 -3.95 10.07 -1.97
N ALA A 7 -4.18 8.88 -1.45
CA ALA A 7 -3.24 8.14 -0.62
C ALA A 7 -2.83 6.87 -1.39
N PHE A 8 -1.63 6.86 -1.93
CA PHE A 8 -1.03 5.68 -2.54
C PHE A 8 -0.47 4.84 -1.42
N ILE A 9 -1.07 3.68 -1.20
CA ILE A 9 -0.82 2.84 -0.04
C ILE A 9 -0.36 1.48 -0.50
N ASP A 10 0.62 0.95 0.21
CA ASP A 10 1.07 -0.42 0.16
C ASP A 10 1.36 -0.89 1.58
N ILE A 11 1.02 -2.14 1.90
CA ILE A 11 1.24 -2.72 3.22
C ILE A 11 2.10 -3.97 3.13
N GLU A 12 2.94 -4.16 4.16
CA GLU A 12 3.61 -5.43 4.39
C GLU A 12 2.93 -6.16 5.54
N THR A 13 2.83 -7.48 5.40
CA THR A 13 2.10 -8.32 6.35
C THR A 13 2.89 -9.55 6.76
N THR A 14 2.53 -10.15 7.88
CA THR A 14 3.13 -11.43 8.32
C THR A 14 2.65 -12.65 7.51
N GLY A 15 1.84 -12.44 6.46
CA GLY A 15 1.32 -13.47 5.56
C GLY A 15 0.04 -13.05 4.87
N LEU A 16 -0.59 -13.95 4.12
CA LEU A 16 -1.70 -13.62 3.22
C LEU A 16 -3.10 -13.80 3.81
N ASN A 17 -3.22 -14.40 4.99
CA ASN A 17 -4.51 -14.68 5.63
C ASN A 17 -4.87 -13.55 6.59
N LEU A 18 -5.78 -12.66 6.20
CA LEU A 18 -6.20 -11.50 6.98
C LEU A 18 -6.83 -11.82 8.36
N LEU A 19 -7.30 -13.05 8.57
CA LEU A 19 -7.86 -13.47 9.87
C LEU A 19 -6.77 -13.96 10.85
N LYS A 20 -5.56 -14.20 10.34
CA LYS A 20 -4.45 -14.79 11.09
C LYS A 20 -3.22 -13.91 11.10
N ASN A 21 -2.93 -13.28 9.96
CA ASN A 21 -1.72 -12.50 9.78
C ASN A 21 -1.96 -11.01 10.07
N GLU A 22 -0.88 -10.30 10.39
CA GLU A 22 -0.90 -8.92 10.85
C GLU A 22 -0.20 -7.99 9.89
N ILE A 23 -0.62 -6.74 9.84
CA ILE A 23 0.12 -5.68 9.16
C ILE A 23 1.33 -5.33 10.01
N ILE A 24 2.52 -5.30 9.39
CA ILE A 24 3.79 -4.94 10.06
C ILE A 24 4.40 -3.65 9.51
N GLU A 25 3.96 -3.19 8.35
CA GLU A 25 4.39 -1.92 7.77
C GLU A 25 3.27 -1.32 6.91
N ILE A 26 3.11 -0.02 6.95
CA ILE A 26 2.24 0.75 6.06
C ILE A 26 3.09 1.84 5.40
N GLY A 27 3.23 1.80 4.09
CA GLY A 27 3.82 2.86 3.30
C GLY A 27 2.75 3.71 2.64
N CYS A 28 2.97 5.02 2.57
CA CYS A 28 2.03 5.93 1.95
C CYS A 28 2.72 7.10 1.26
N VAL A 29 2.28 7.38 0.03
CA VAL A 29 2.53 8.63 -0.67
C VAL A 29 1.22 9.41 -0.75
N LEU A 30 1.13 10.50 -0.02
CA LEU A 30 -0.04 11.39 0.01
C LEU A 30 0.13 12.50 -1.03
N THR A 31 -0.87 12.68 -1.89
CA THR A 31 -0.84 13.72 -2.92
C THR A 31 -2.11 14.57 -2.91
N ASN A 32 -2.01 15.77 -3.47
CA ASN A 32 -3.17 16.57 -3.81
C ASN A 32 -3.88 16.02 -5.08
N PRO A 33 -5.04 16.59 -5.48
CA PRO A 33 -5.76 16.14 -6.67
C PRO A 33 -5.00 16.33 -8.00
N SER A 34 -3.93 17.13 -8.02
CA SER A 34 -3.04 17.32 -9.16
C SER A 34 -1.85 16.37 -9.17
N LEU A 35 -1.81 15.39 -8.26
CA LEU A 35 -0.73 14.43 -8.08
C LEU A 35 0.60 15.05 -7.62
N GLU A 36 0.57 16.22 -6.99
CA GLU A 36 1.74 16.77 -6.31
C GLU A 36 1.84 16.16 -4.91
N ILE A 37 3.04 15.69 -4.55
CA ILE A 37 3.28 15.04 -3.25
C ILE A 37 3.13 16.07 -2.12
N ILE A 38 2.31 15.73 -1.14
CA ILE A 38 2.12 16.49 0.11
C ILE A 38 3.03 15.93 1.20
N GLU A 39 3.04 14.60 1.33
CA GLU A 39 3.80 13.88 2.35
C GLU A 39 4.08 12.45 1.87
N GLU A 40 5.22 11.93 2.30
CA GLU A 40 5.54 10.50 2.22
C GLU A 40 5.87 10.01 3.62
N PHE A 41 5.34 8.86 4.00
CA PHE A 41 5.60 8.29 5.31
C PHE A 41 5.57 6.76 5.31
N GLU A 42 6.25 6.19 6.27
CA GLU A 42 6.26 4.78 6.60
C GLU A 42 5.89 4.62 8.06
N ILE A 43 5.06 3.66 8.38
CA ILE A 43 4.68 3.31 9.75
C ILE A 43 5.00 1.83 9.96
N LYS A 44 6.02 1.54 10.75
CA LYS A 44 6.33 0.16 11.18
C LYS A 44 5.48 -0.18 12.40
N ILE A 45 4.89 -1.38 12.36
CA ILE A 45 3.96 -1.89 13.36
C ILE A 45 4.57 -3.13 13.99
N LYS A 46 4.65 -3.15 15.32
CA LYS A 46 5.15 -4.32 16.03
C LYS A 46 4.11 -5.44 15.96
N PRO A 47 4.46 -6.59 15.39
CA PRO A 47 3.54 -7.74 15.38
C PRO A 47 3.27 -8.22 16.82
N GLU A 48 2.02 -8.60 17.09
CA GLU A 48 1.59 -9.15 18.37
C GLU A 48 1.76 -10.68 18.41
N HIS A 49 1.65 -11.35 17.24
CA HIS A 49 1.68 -12.80 17.07
C HIS A 49 2.68 -13.21 15.99
N ILE A 50 3.97 -12.84 16.19
CA ILE A 50 5.04 -13.18 15.23
C ILE A 50 5.21 -14.69 15.04
N GLU A 51 4.85 -15.51 16.03
CA GLU A 51 4.88 -16.98 15.99
C GLU A 51 3.90 -17.57 14.96
N GLU A 52 2.89 -16.79 14.56
CA GLU A 52 1.91 -17.17 13.53
C GLU A 52 2.29 -16.70 12.12
N ALA A 53 3.39 -15.98 11.99
CA ALA A 53 3.85 -15.43 10.72
C ALA A 53 4.25 -16.52 9.72
N ASP A 54 4.01 -16.25 8.44
CA ASP A 54 4.57 -17.05 7.34
C ASP A 54 6.04 -16.67 7.14
N PRO A 55 6.99 -17.62 7.31
CA PRO A 55 8.40 -17.34 7.12
C PRO A 55 8.76 -16.82 5.72
N VAL A 56 7.96 -17.19 4.70
CA VAL A 56 8.16 -16.69 3.34
C VAL A 56 7.82 -15.21 3.27
N ALA A 57 6.70 -14.79 3.88
CA ALA A 57 6.31 -13.38 3.94
C ALA A 57 7.38 -12.54 4.66
N LEU A 58 7.85 -12.98 5.84
CA LEU A 58 8.89 -12.28 6.60
C LEU A 58 10.20 -12.13 5.82
N LYS A 59 10.54 -13.14 5.01
CA LYS A 59 11.73 -13.07 4.15
C LYS A 59 11.54 -12.08 3.00
N VAL A 60 10.37 -12.03 2.39
CA VAL A 60 10.06 -11.16 1.26
C VAL A 60 10.06 -9.70 1.68
N ASN A 61 9.44 -9.37 2.81
CA ASN A 61 9.33 -7.99 3.31
C ASN A 61 10.50 -7.58 4.23
N HIS A 62 11.58 -8.37 4.25
CA HIS A 62 12.82 -8.09 4.97
C HIS A 62 12.65 -7.85 6.48
N TYR A 63 11.59 -8.42 7.09
CA TYR A 63 11.36 -8.27 8.52
C TYR A 63 12.56 -8.74 9.34
N ASN A 64 12.98 -7.92 10.29
CA ASN A 64 13.94 -8.28 11.32
C ASN A 64 13.66 -7.49 12.60
N GLU A 65 13.95 -8.07 13.76
CA GLU A 65 13.62 -7.49 15.06
C GLU A 65 14.34 -6.16 15.35
N GLU A 66 15.53 -5.95 14.80
CA GLU A 66 16.31 -4.72 15.05
C GLU A 66 15.65 -3.51 14.38
N ASP A 67 15.20 -3.64 13.13
CA ASP A 67 14.54 -2.55 12.39
C ASP A 67 13.13 -2.28 12.91
N TRP A 68 12.49 -3.27 13.58
CA TRP A 68 11.19 -3.12 14.23
C TRP A 68 11.27 -2.81 15.73
N LYS A 69 12.46 -2.59 16.27
CA LYS A 69 12.65 -2.31 17.71
C LYS A 69 11.86 -1.11 18.22
N PHE A 70 11.73 -0.08 17.37
CA PHE A 70 11.01 1.16 17.69
C PHE A 70 9.68 1.27 16.94
N ALA A 71 9.18 0.16 16.39
CA ALA A 71 7.88 0.12 15.74
C ALA A 71 6.75 0.48 16.72
N TYR A 72 5.72 1.13 16.20
CA TYR A 72 4.54 1.49 16.97
C TYR A 72 3.78 0.25 17.43
N LYS A 73 3.01 0.41 18.51
CA LYS A 73 1.98 -0.58 18.85
C LYS A 73 0.88 -0.56 17.81
N TYR A 74 0.22 -1.69 17.65
CA TYR A 74 -0.76 -1.91 16.60
C TYR A 74 -1.86 -0.83 16.56
N GLU A 75 -2.53 -0.57 17.68
CA GLU A 75 -3.61 0.42 17.77
C GLU A 75 -3.11 1.84 17.49
N GLU A 76 -1.99 2.24 18.10
CA GLU A 76 -1.37 3.56 17.91
C GLU A 76 -1.00 3.82 16.45
N ALA A 77 -0.39 2.84 15.77
CA ALA A 77 -0.02 2.93 14.38
C ALA A 77 -1.23 3.18 13.46
N LEU A 78 -2.31 2.42 13.69
CA LEU A 78 -3.53 2.54 12.91
C LEU A 78 -4.26 3.87 13.15
N GLU A 79 -4.23 4.40 14.38
CA GLU A 79 -4.79 5.73 14.69
C GLU A 79 -4.00 6.84 13.99
N ILE A 80 -2.66 6.79 14.04
CA ILE A 80 -1.79 7.73 13.32
C ILE A 80 -2.08 7.68 11.81
N PHE A 81 -2.19 6.47 11.25
CA PHE A 81 -2.48 6.29 9.85
C PHE A 81 -3.84 6.88 9.46
N LEU A 82 -4.91 6.55 10.19
CA LEU A 82 -6.28 7.04 9.92
C LEU A 82 -6.38 8.57 9.93
N GLU A 83 -5.64 9.24 10.81
CA GLU A 83 -5.63 10.70 10.88
C GLU A 83 -4.97 11.31 9.64
N LYS A 84 -3.85 10.73 9.18
CA LYS A 84 -3.09 11.20 8.01
C LYS A 84 -3.87 11.07 6.70
N VAL A 85 -4.62 9.98 6.53
CA VAL A 85 -5.32 9.65 5.26
C VAL A 85 -6.80 10.01 5.25
N LYS A 86 -7.25 10.80 6.22
CA LYS A 86 -8.67 11.19 6.35
C LYS A 86 -9.21 11.83 5.08
N ASN A 87 -10.37 11.32 4.60
CA ASN A 87 -11.04 11.73 3.35
C ASN A 87 -10.21 11.56 2.07
N CYS A 88 -9.07 10.89 2.10
CA CYS A 88 -8.27 10.59 0.91
C CYS A 88 -8.87 9.41 0.15
N ILE A 89 -8.75 9.43 -1.17
CA ILE A 89 -9.04 8.28 -2.02
C ILE A 89 -7.83 7.34 -1.95
N MET A 90 -8.06 6.11 -1.53
CA MET A 90 -7.03 5.08 -1.52
C MET A 90 -6.69 4.66 -2.95
N VAL A 91 -5.41 4.59 -3.26
CA VAL A 91 -4.86 4.03 -4.50
C VAL A 91 -3.87 2.95 -4.14
N GLY A 92 -3.96 1.78 -4.75
CA GLY A 92 -3.04 0.66 -4.51
C GLY A 92 -2.80 -0.14 -5.78
N HIS A 93 -1.85 -1.06 -5.73
CA HIS A 93 -1.61 -2.05 -6.77
C HIS A 93 -2.10 -3.41 -6.29
N ASN A 94 -3.27 -3.87 -6.75
CA ASN A 94 -4.09 -4.91 -6.12
C ASN A 94 -4.73 -4.40 -4.81
N VAL A 95 -5.32 -3.22 -4.88
CA VAL A 95 -5.87 -2.48 -3.73
C VAL A 95 -6.82 -3.28 -2.83
N ALA A 96 -7.41 -4.36 -3.34
CA ALA A 96 -8.30 -5.23 -2.57
C ALA A 96 -7.58 -5.92 -1.41
N PHE A 97 -6.31 -6.28 -1.58
CA PHE A 97 -5.48 -6.89 -0.55
C PHE A 97 -5.26 -5.91 0.61
N ASP A 98 -4.69 -4.76 0.31
CA ASP A 98 -4.37 -3.74 1.33
C ASP A 98 -5.63 -3.25 2.04
N ALA A 99 -6.67 -2.96 1.27
CA ALA A 99 -7.94 -2.52 1.82
C ALA A 99 -8.59 -3.57 2.72
N GLY A 100 -8.48 -4.86 2.39
CA GLY A 100 -9.00 -5.95 3.21
C GLY A 100 -8.33 -6.01 4.57
N PHE A 101 -7.00 -5.99 4.60
CA PHE A 101 -6.22 -5.96 5.84
C PHE A 101 -6.48 -4.71 6.68
N LEU A 102 -6.51 -3.53 6.06
CA LEU A 102 -6.78 -2.27 6.76
C LEU A 102 -8.19 -2.25 7.36
N GLU A 103 -9.22 -2.64 6.61
CA GLU A 103 -10.60 -2.70 7.12
C GLU A 103 -10.74 -3.68 8.30
N TYR A 104 -10.12 -4.88 8.17
CA TYR A 104 -10.09 -5.85 9.26
C TYR A 104 -9.40 -5.28 10.50
N SER A 105 -8.28 -4.61 10.31
CA SER A 105 -7.48 -3.99 11.36
C SER A 105 -8.23 -2.86 12.08
N PHE A 106 -8.90 -1.99 11.34
CA PHE A 106 -9.72 -0.91 11.94
C PHE A 106 -10.89 -1.48 12.75
N ASN A 107 -11.57 -2.51 12.22
CA ASN A 107 -12.63 -3.18 12.96
C ASN A 107 -12.13 -3.83 14.25
N LYS A 108 -10.95 -4.47 14.22
CA LYS A 108 -10.30 -5.09 15.40
C LYS A 108 -10.08 -4.08 16.52
N ILE A 109 -9.70 -2.83 16.20
CA ILE A 109 -9.48 -1.76 17.18
C ILE A 109 -10.74 -0.88 17.41
N GLY A 110 -11.91 -1.25 16.88
CA GLY A 110 -13.15 -0.52 17.05
C GLY A 110 -13.20 0.87 16.40
N LYS A 111 -12.40 1.12 15.37
CA LYS A 111 -12.37 2.38 14.63
C LYS A 111 -13.08 2.26 13.29
N LEU A 112 -13.67 3.36 12.84
CA LEU A 112 -14.23 3.46 11.49
C LEU A 112 -13.14 3.93 10.52
N ASN A 113 -13.17 3.38 9.31
CA ASN A 113 -12.34 3.89 8.24
C ASN A 113 -12.74 5.33 7.89
N THR A 114 -11.79 6.25 7.97
CA THR A 114 -11.99 7.69 7.71
C THR A 114 -11.66 8.08 6.28
N MET A 115 -11.12 7.17 5.46
CA MET A 115 -10.84 7.41 4.05
C MET A 115 -12.13 7.57 3.24
N HIS A 116 -12.01 8.11 2.06
CA HIS A 116 -13.10 8.15 1.10
C HIS A 116 -13.50 6.72 0.67
N TYR A 117 -14.79 6.47 0.43
CA TYR A 117 -15.28 5.12 0.09
C TYR A 117 -14.83 4.60 -1.28
N HIS A 118 -14.42 5.49 -2.22
CA HIS A 118 -13.84 5.08 -3.49
C HIS A 118 -12.40 4.62 -3.31
N ARG A 119 -12.04 3.59 -4.07
CA ARG A 119 -10.67 3.07 -4.18
C ARG A 119 -10.30 3.01 -5.65
N LEU A 120 -9.02 3.19 -5.95
CA LEU A 120 -8.48 3.06 -7.29
C LEU A 120 -7.44 1.94 -7.29
N ASP A 121 -7.57 1.02 -8.24
CA ASP A 121 -6.63 -0.06 -8.44
C ASP A 121 -5.82 0.17 -9.71
N THR A 122 -4.50 0.28 -9.58
CA THR A 122 -3.62 0.53 -10.72
C THR A 122 -3.56 -0.66 -11.67
N ILE A 123 -3.82 -1.90 -11.22
CA ILE A 123 -3.98 -3.07 -12.11
C ILE A 123 -5.17 -2.85 -13.05
N SER A 124 -6.32 -2.45 -12.49
CA SER A 124 -7.53 -2.20 -13.28
C SER A 124 -7.35 -1.07 -14.28
N VAL A 125 -6.65 0.01 -13.87
CA VAL A 125 -6.33 1.14 -14.76
C VAL A 125 -5.36 0.69 -15.86
N ALA A 126 -4.30 -0.03 -15.51
CA ALA A 126 -3.32 -0.55 -16.47
C ALA A 126 -4.00 -1.50 -17.47
N TRP A 127 -4.83 -2.42 -16.99
CA TRP A 127 -5.59 -3.31 -17.87
C TRP A 127 -6.47 -2.54 -18.85
N ALA A 128 -7.21 -1.52 -18.39
CA ALA A 128 -8.07 -0.71 -19.26
C ALA A 128 -7.30 0.05 -20.35
N LYS A 129 -6.07 0.51 -20.03
CA LYS A 129 -5.22 1.29 -20.95
C LYS A 129 -4.38 0.42 -21.89
N LEU A 130 -3.94 -0.75 -21.43
CA LEU A 130 -2.92 -1.56 -22.09
C LEU A 130 -3.40 -2.95 -22.54
N HIS A 131 -4.70 -3.25 -22.46
CA HIS A 131 -5.23 -4.57 -22.80
C HIS A 131 -4.94 -5.04 -24.26
N SER A 132 -4.68 -4.11 -25.17
CA SER A 132 -4.33 -4.41 -26.58
C SER A 132 -2.82 -4.55 -26.82
N VAL A 133 -1.98 -4.35 -25.78
CA VAL A 133 -0.53 -4.43 -25.89
C VAL A 133 -0.09 -5.87 -25.71
N SER A 134 0.40 -6.51 -26.79
CA SER A 134 0.65 -7.96 -26.84
C SER A 134 1.87 -8.44 -26.08
N ASN A 135 2.77 -7.55 -25.66
CA ASN A 135 4.01 -7.90 -24.96
C ASN A 135 3.93 -7.76 -23.43
N ILE A 136 2.74 -7.58 -22.88
CA ILE A 136 2.50 -7.55 -21.43
C ILE A 136 1.81 -8.87 -21.05
N GLU A 137 2.52 -9.73 -20.31
CA GLU A 137 1.99 -11.02 -19.88
C GLU A 137 1.24 -10.93 -18.54
N ARG A 138 1.70 -10.07 -17.66
CA ARG A 138 1.12 -9.85 -16.33
C ARG A 138 1.10 -8.37 -15.98
N PHE A 139 0.21 -8.00 -15.07
CA PHE A 139 0.08 -6.63 -14.58
C PHE A 139 0.56 -6.53 -13.12
N SER A 140 1.64 -7.25 -12.75
CA SER A 140 2.27 -7.09 -11.45
C SER A 140 3.00 -5.76 -11.36
N LEU A 141 3.18 -5.21 -10.14
CA LEU A 141 3.89 -3.95 -9.95
C LEU A 141 5.29 -3.98 -10.59
N HIS A 142 6.01 -5.08 -10.40
CA HIS A 142 7.35 -5.28 -10.98
C HIS A 142 7.34 -5.19 -12.53
N GLU A 143 6.41 -5.87 -13.19
CA GLU A 143 6.31 -5.85 -14.66
C GLU A 143 5.88 -4.48 -15.18
N MET A 144 4.94 -3.82 -14.49
CA MET A 144 4.51 -2.48 -14.83
C MET A 144 5.65 -1.47 -14.64
N CYS A 145 6.42 -1.57 -13.57
CA CYS A 145 7.61 -0.74 -13.37
C CYS A 145 8.63 -0.95 -14.49
N THR A 146 8.86 -2.20 -14.87
CA THR A 146 9.76 -2.53 -15.99
C THR A 146 9.27 -1.93 -17.32
N TYR A 147 7.99 -2.09 -17.63
CA TYR A 147 7.38 -1.59 -18.86
C TYR A 147 7.48 -0.06 -18.99
N PHE A 148 7.25 0.66 -17.89
CA PHE A 148 7.30 2.13 -17.85
C PHE A 148 8.66 2.72 -17.48
N ASN A 149 9.71 1.89 -17.30
CA ASN A 149 11.03 2.30 -16.82
C ASN A 149 10.96 3.07 -15.48
N ILE A 150 10.15 2.58 -14.55
CA ILE A 150 10.04 3.11 -13.19
C ILE A 150 11.05 2.35 -12.31
N GLU A 151 11.96 3.09 -11.66
CA GLU A 151 12.91 2.52 -10.71
C GLU A 151 12.24 2.34 -9.35
N ASN A 152 12.01 1.08 -8.93
CA ASN A 152 11.66 0.78 -7.55
C ASN A 152 12.95 0.45 -6.78
N LYS A 153 13.44 1.39 -5.98
CA LYS A 153 14.71 1.27 -5.26
C LYS A 153 14.65 0.30 -4.09
N ASN A 154 13.49 0.17 -3.48
CA ASN A 154 13.27 -0.65 -2.29
C ASN A 154 12.01 -1.52 -2.48
N PRO A 155 12.06 -2.53 -3.36
CA PRO A 155 10.92 -3.43 -3.55
C PRO A 155 10.64 -4.21 -2.26
N HIS A 156 9.37 -4.52 -2.03
CA HIS A 156 8.89 -5.21 -0.83
C HIS A 156 9.15 -4.43 0.46
N THR A 157 9.04 -3.12 0.38
CA THR A 157 8.85 -2.24 1.52
C THR A 157 7.63 -1.38 1.24
N GLY A 158 6.79 -1.15 2.23
CA GLY A 158 5.53 -0.43 2.03
C GLY A 158 5.72 0.93 1.35
N LEU A 159 6.69 1.74 1.79
CA LEU A 159 6.94 3.03 1.16
C LEU A 159 7.57 2.91 -0.23
N GLY A 160 8.42 1.92 -0.47
CA GLY A 160 9.01 1.64 -1.78
C GLY A 160 7.94 1.31 -2.82
N ASP A 161 7.05 0.38 -2.50
CA ASP A 161 5.98 -0.07 -3.40
C ASP A 161 4.85 0.96 -3.53
N ALA A 162 4.55 1.74 -2.48
CA ALA A 162 3.66 2.90 -2.58
C ALA A 162 4.17 3.99 -3.55
N ARG A 163 5.50 4.29 -3.54
CA ARG A 163 6.14 5.20 -4.49
C ARG A 163 6.08 4.67 -5.92
N ALA A 164 6.39 3.39 -6.11
CA ALA A 164 6.30 2.74 -7.41
C ALA A 164 4.87 2.78 -7.96
N THR A 165 3.87 2.54 -7.11
CA THR A 165 2.45 2.62 -7.44
C THR A 165 2.02 4.04 -7.82
N TYR A 166 2.52 5.06 -7.11
CA TYR A 166 2.29 6.47 -7.44
C TYR A 166 2.87 6.84 -8.81
N GLU A 167 4.13 6.49 -9.08
CA GLU A 167 4.76 6.77 -10.38
C GLU A 167 4.06 6.00 -11.52
N LEU A 168 3.68 4.76 -11.28
CA LEU A 168 2.90 3.97 -12.24
C LEU A 168 1.55 4.65 -12.54
N TYR A 169 0.84 5.09 -11.52
CA TYR A 169 -0.43 5.78 -11.72
C TYR A 169 -0.28 7.05 -12.56
N LYS A 170 0.76 7.85 -12.34
CA LYS A 170 1.07 9.03 -13.16
C LYS A 170 1.27 8.64 -14.62
N LYS A 171 2.11 7.63 -14.90
CA LYS A 171 2.37 7.13 -16.25
C LYS A 171 1.09 6.66 -16.94
N LEU A 172 0.23 5.95 -16.22
CA LEU A 172 -1.06 5.49 -16.74
C LEU A 172 -2.00 6.66 -17.06
N MET A 173 -1.93 7.76 -16.31
CA MET A 173 -2.76 8.94 -16.57
C MET A 173 -2.26 9.79 -17.75
N GLU A 174 -1.01 9.62 -18.18
CA GLU A 174 -0.44 10.27 -19.38
C GLU A 174 -0.84 9.58 -20.70
N LEU A 175 -1.31 8.31 -20.64
CA LEU A 175 -1.86 7.55 -21.80
C LEU A 175 -3.30 7.96 -22.10
#